data_b39a03179ff336ef0023848b3b69d85e
#
_entry.id   b39a03179ff336ef0023848b3b69d85e
#
_cell.length_a   1.000
_cell.length_b   1.000
_cell.length_c   1.000
_cell.angle_alpha   90.00
_cell.angle_beta   90.00
_cell.angle_gamma   90.00
#
_symmetry.space_group_name_H-M   'P 1'
#
loop_
_entity.id
_entity.type
_entity.pdbx_description
1 polymer ?
#
loop_
_entity_poly.entity_id
_entity_poly.type
_entity_poly.pdbx_seq_one_letter_code
_entity_poly.pdbx_strand_id
1 'polypeptide(L)'
;WDWMPYVPGLLTGITDDVYLTKTGEVSIVDPWIRSKVPSKNKAVLSLQLELRNHTDIEQKGVLKGIIQPGNIEFTEDLVIEAGKQRTFLLDDSKFSQFIIHNPALWWPNGYGQPNLYTCELTYMVNGKASDKQNITFGIREYGSELVDGVLHLKINGEPVYVKGGNWGMSEYMLRCRGEEYDLKLKLHNEMHFNMIRNWIGSVTDDEFYEACDKYGIMVWDDFWLNSNSNLPDDVFAFNMNAVEKIKRLRNHACIAVWCGDNEGYPLPPLNKWLEEDVRTYDGGDRAYHANSHSDGLSGSGPWTNSHPNWYFTKAPYGYGANITKGWGFRTEIGTAVFTTFDSFKKFMPEKDWWPRNEMWDKHFFGNSAGNASPDKYFSTVEF
;
A
#
# COMPACT_ATOMS: atom_id res chain seq x y z
N TRP A 1 -1.89 -6.04 21.33
CA TRP A 1 -2.73 -5.12 20.54
C TRP A 1 -2.37 -3.70 20.90
N ASP A 2 -1.53 -3.09 20.13
CA ASP A 2 -1.12 -1.71 20.33
C ASP A 2 -2.11 -0.78 19.61
N TRP A 3 -2.51 0.29 20.28
CA TRP A 3 -3.41 1.32 19.73
C TRP A 3 -4.79 0.84 19.27
N MET A 4 -5.18 -0.38 19.61
CA MET A 4 -6.45 -0.98 19.22
C MET A 4 -7.17 -1.56 20.42
N PRO A 5 -8.51 -1.63 20.41
CA PRO A 5 -9.25 -2.35 21.43
C PRO A 5 -8.81 -3.81 21.50
N TYR A 6 -8.76 -4.36 22.70
CA TYR A 6 -8.50 -5.79 22.87
C TYR A 6 -9.56 -6.63 22.13
N VAL A 7 -9.09 -7.52 21.27
CA VAL A 7 -9.95 -8.49 20.57
C VAL A 7 -10.04 -9.75 21.43
N PRO A 8 -11.23 -10.15 21.86
CA PRO A 8 -11.38 -11.35 22.69
C PRO A 8 -10.94 -12.61 21.95
N GLY A 9 -10.22 -13.49 22.64
CA GLY A 9 -9.77 -14.76 22.09
C GLY A 9 -8.39 -14.72 21.44
N LEU A 10 -7.98 -15.86 20.90
CA LEU A 10 -6.72 -16.02 20.18
C LEU A 10 -7.01 -15.91 18.68
N LEU A 11 -6.40 -14.93 18.03
CA LEU A 11 -6.42 -14.80 16.59
C LEU A 11 -5.26 -15.61 16.01
N THR A 12 -5.49 -16.90 15.80
CA THR A 12 -4.49 -17.82 15.27
C THR A 12 -5.10 -18.65 14.14
N GLY A 13 -4.26 -19.09 13.23
CA GLY A 13 -4.67 -19.95 12.12
C GLY A 13 -4.52 -19.28 10.77
N ILE A 14 -5.02 -19.97 9.75
CA ILE A 14 -5.03 -19.49 8.37
C ILE A 14 -6.27 -18.59 8.21
N THR A 15 -6.05 -17.30 7.97
CA THR A 15 -7.12 -16.29 7.88
C THR A 15 -7.42 -15.86 6.45
N ASP A 16 -6.55 -16.20 5.50
CA ASP A 16 -6.72 -15.93 4.08
C ASP A 16 -7.14 -17.18 3.31
N ASP A 17 -7.53 -17.02 2.06
CA ASP A 17 -8.01 -18.10 1.21
C ASP A 17 -6.93 -19.16 0.94
N VAL A 18 -7.34 -20.42 0.96
CA VAL A 18 -6.50 -21.54 0.56
C VAL A 18 -7.06 -22.14 -0.73
N TYR A 19 -6.27 -22.15 -1.77
CA TYR A 19 -6.67 -22.64 -3.07
C TYR A 19 -5.65 -23.59 -3.69
N LEU A 20 -6.11 -24.42 -4.59
CA LEU A 20 -5.29 -25.33 -5.37
C LEU A 20 -5.22 -24.85 -6.81
N THR A 21 -4.02 -24.64 -7.30
CA THR A 21 -3.78 -24.32 -8.73
C THR A 21 -3.36 -25.55 -9.50
N LYS A 22 -3.76 -25.61 -10.76
CA LYS A 22 -3.35 -26.65 -11.70
C LYS A 22 -2.86 -26.01 -12.99
N THR A 23 -1.61 -26.28 -13.34
CA THR A 23 -1.01 -25.87 -14.62
C THR A 23 -0.66 -27.07 -15.48
N GLY A 24 -0.25 -26.82 -16.70
CA GLY A 24 0.40 -27.82 -17.55
C GLY A 24 1.89 -27.96 -17.23
N GLU A 25 2.67 -28.22 -18.28
CA GLU A 25 4.12 -28.54 -18.16
C GLU A 25 4.95 -27.35 -17.68
N VAL A 26 4.50 -26.11 -17.97
CA VAL A 26 5.19 -24.88 -17.62
C VAL A 26 4.21 -23.92 -16.98
N SER A 27 4.60 -23.33 -15.85
CA SER A 27 3.84 -22.27 -15.17
C SER A 27 4.48 -20.89 -15.34
N ILE A 28 3.63 -19.86 -15.33
CA ILE A 28 4.01 -18.45 -15.26
C ILE A 28 4.11 -18.06 -13.78
N VAL A 29 5.24 -17.49 -13.37
CA VAL A 29 5.50 -17.11 -11.98
C VAL A 29 5.82 -15.62 -11.93
N ASP A 30 5.28 -14.93 -10.94
CA ASP A 30 5.55 -13.53 -10.58
C ASP A 30 5.55 -12.54 -11.76
N PRO A 31 4.55 -12.55 -12.66
CA PRO A 31 4.50 -11.60 -13.77
C PRO A 31 4.38 -10.17 -13.25
N TRP A 32 5.18 -9.26 -13.80
CA TRP A 32 5.31 -7.89 -13.33
C TRP A 32 5.37 -6.91 -14.48
N ILE A 33 4.40 -6.01 -14.54
CA ILE A 33 4.31 -4.96 -15.54
C ILE A 33 4.77 -3.64 -14.95
N ARG A 34 5.79 -3.06 -15.55
CA ARG A 34 6.31 -1.75 -15.18
C ARG A 34 5.93 -0.72 -16.23
N SER A 35 5.77 0.52 -15.80
CA SER A 35 5.57 1.66 -16.68
C SER A 35 6.57 2.77 -16.38
N LYS A 36 7.04 3.42 -17.44
CA LYS A 36 7.70 4.73 -17.40
C LYS A 36 6.80 5.72 -18.14
N VAL A 37 6.72 6.94 -17.61
CA VAL A 37 5.87 8.01 -18.15
C VAL A 37 6.74 9.22 -18.51
N PRO A 38 7.50 9.17 -19.64
CA PRO A 38 8.35 10.26 -20.05
C PRO A 38 7.59 11.57 -20.28
N SER A 39 6.30 11.47 -20.57
CA SER A 39 5.37 12.61 -20.65
C SER A 39 3.94 12.12 -20.47
N LYS A 40 2.99 13.01 -20.17
CA LYS A 40 1.56 12.66 -20.08
C LYS A 40 0.98 12.01 -21.35
N ASN A 41 1.64 12.23 -22.49
CA ASN A 41 1.19 11.69 -23.79
C ASN A 41 1.96 10.43 -24.22
N LYS A 42 2.87 9.94 -23.39
CA LYS A 42 3.68 8.77 -23.73
C LYS A 42 3.97 7.93 -22.50
N ALA A 43 3.70 6.65 -22.60
CA ALA A 43 4.19 5.65 -21.62
C ALA A 43 4.99 4.57 -22.35
N VAL A 44 5.91 3.94 -21.62
CA VAL A 44 6.70 2.80 -22.07
C VAL A 44 6.50 1.69 -21.04
N LEU A 45 6.05 0.53 -21.52
CA LEU A 45 5.84 -0.64 -20.69
C LEU A 45 7.02 -1.60 -20.79
N SER A 46 7.22 -2.38 -19.74
CA SER A 46 7.99 -3.61 -19.76
C SER A 46 7.28 -4.69 -18.94
N LEU A 47 7.44 -5.94 -19.34
CA LEU A 47 6.92 -7.11 -18.64
C LEU A 47 8.09 -8.00 -18.25
N GLN A 48 8.24 -8.25 -16.97
CA GLN A 48 9.12 -9.28 -16.44
C GLN A 48 8.27 -10.44 -15.93
N LEU A 49 8.68 -11.66 -16.20
CA LEU A 49 8.04 -12.87 -15.66
C LEU A 49 9.06 -13.98 -15.54
N GLU A 50 8.74 -14.96 -14.73
CA GLU A 50 9.49 -16.19 -14.68
C GLU A 50 8.64 -17.32 -15.26
N LEU A 51 9.27 -18.23 -16.00
CA LEU A 51 8.66 -19.48 -16.44
C LEU A 51 9.34 -20.64 -15.73
N ARG A 52 8.53 -21.54 -15.16
CA ARG A 52 9.00 -22.74 -14.48
C ARG A 52 8.58 -24.00 -15.22
N ASN A 53 9.55 -24.75 -15.69
CA ASN A 53 9.33 -26.06 -16.33
C ASN A 53 9.26 -27.16 -15.24
N HIS A 54 8.14 -27.84 -15.17
CA HIS A 54 7.87 -28.90 -14.19
C HIS A 54 8.24 -30.31 -14.71
N THR A 55 8.78 -30.39 -15.93
CA THR A 55 9.14 -31.66 -16.57
C THR A 55 10.64 -31.90 -16.59
N ASP A 56 11.03 -33.12 -16.89
CA ASP A 56 12.41 -33.58 -17.03
C ASP A 56 12.99 -33.42 -18.44
N ILE A 57 12.26 -32.72 -19.34
CA ILE A 57 12.69 -32.40 -20.71
C ILE A 57 12.60 -30.89 -20.96
N GLU A 58 13.38 -30.40 -21.94
CA GLU A 58 13.26 -29.01 -22.42
C GLU A 58 11.86 -28.77 -22.96
N GLN A 59 11.25 -27.63 -22.60
CA GLN A 59 9.96 -27.18 -23.12
C GLN A 59 10.13 -25.96 -24.02
N LYS A 60 9.56 -26.06 -25.22
CA LYS A 60 9.42 -24.93 -26.15
C LYS A 60 7.97 -24.52 -26.20
N GLY A 61 7.74 -23.23 -26.06
CA GLY A 61 6.39 -22.72 -26.02
C GLY A 61 6.30 -21.28 -26.50
N VAL A 62 5.08 -20.79 -26.53
CA VAL A 62 4.75 -19.45 -26.98
C VAL A 62 4.04 -18.71 -25.86
N LEU A 63 4.64 -17.64 -25.38
CA LEU A 63 3.97 -16.66 -24.53
C LEU A 63 3.11 -15.75 -25.39
N LYS A 64 1.84 -15.66 -25.07
CA LYS A 64 0.90 -14.70 -25.68
C LYS A 64 0.42 -13.75 -24.59
N GLY A 65 0.34 -12.48 -24.91
CA GLY A 65 -0.21 -11.47 -24.03
C GLY A 65 -1.14 -10.53 -24.76
N ILE A 66 -2.16 -10.06 -24.03
CA ILE A 66 -3.07 -9.02 -24.51
C ILE A 66 -3.32 -8.02 -23.38
N ILE A 67 -3.09 -6.73 -23.65
CA ILE A 67 -3.31 -5.65 -22.69
C ILE A 67 -4.57 -4.87 -23.12
N GLN A 68 -5.47 -4.67 -22.16
CA GLN A 68 -6.69 -3.89 -22.30
C GLN A 68 -6.73 -2.73 -21.30
N PRO A 69 -7.30 -1.57 -21.65
CA PRO A 69 -7.80 -1.21 -22.99
C PRO A 69 -6.69 -0.99 -24.00
N GLY A 70 -7.03 -1.05 -25.28
CA GLY A 70 -6.11 -0.77 -26.39
C GLY A 70 -5.81 -1.98 -27.26
N ASN A 71 -6.19 -3.19 -26.82
CA ASN A 71 -5.97 -4.44 -27.56
C ASN A 71 -4.51 -4.60 -28.00
N ILE A 72 -3.57 -4.38 -27.07
CA ILE A 72 -2.13 -4.46 -27.33
C ILE A 72 -1.72 -5.91 -27.23
N GLU A 73 -1.53 -6.56 -28.37
CA GLU A 73 -1.15 -7.96 -28.46
C GLU A 73 0.37 -8.11 -28.63
N PHE A 74 0.92 -9.15 -28.02
CA PHE A 74 2.32 -9.55 -28.21
C PHE A 74 2.47 -11.06 -28.09
N THR A 75 3.51 -11.58 -28.75
CA THR A 75 3.79 -13.01 -28.79
C THR A 75 5.31 -13.22 -28.75
N GLU A 76 5.77 -14.18 -27.96
CA GLU A 76 7.18 -14.50 -27.80
C GLU A 76 7.40 -16.01 -27.74
N ASP A 77 8.30 -16.51 -28.56
CA ASP A 77 8.79 -17.90 -28.49
C ASP A 77 9.84 -18.03 -27.41
N LEU A 78 9.56 -18.87 -26.42
CA LEU A 78 10.44 -19.05 -25.24
C LEU A 78 10.78 -20.53 -25.03
N VAL A 79 11.99 -20.76 -24.56
CA VAL A 79 12.51 -22.10 -24.28
C VAL A 79 12.98 -22.17 -22.83
N ILE A 80 12.58 -23.23 -22.12
CA ILE A 80 12.95 -23.46 -20.72
C ILE A 80 13.52 -24.87 -20.59
N GLU A 81 14.71 -24.98 -20.06
CA GLU A 81 15.41 -26.24 -19.81
C GLU A 81 14.63 -27.11 -18.79
N ALA A 82 14.88 -28.41 -18.84
CA ALA A 82 14.25 -29.39 -17.95
C ALA A 82 14.38 -29.02 -16.45
N GLY A 83 13.27 -28.95 -15.73
CA GLY A 83 13.23 -28.67 -14.30
C GLY A 83 13.73 -27.31 -13.88
N LYS A 84 13.94 -26.37 -14.83
CA LYS A 84 14.45 -25.02 -14.53
C LYS A 84 13.35 -23.98 -14.42
N GLN A 85 13.70 -22.90 -13.73
CA GLN A 85 12.97 -21.63 -13.70
C GLN A 85 13.87 -20.57 -14.32
N ARG A 86 13.31 -19.72 -15.17
CA ARG A 86 14.05 -18.69 -15.88
C ARG A 86 13.24 -17.40 -15.98
N THR A 87 13.91 -16.29 -15.71
CA THR A 87 13.34 -14.94 -15.84
C THR A 87 13.47 -14.46 -17.30
N PHE A 88 12.40 -13.83 -17.77
CA PHE A 88 12.34 -13.19 -19.08
C PHE A 88 11.90 -11.73 -18.90
N LEU A 89 12.52 -10.85 -19.69
CA LEU A 89 12.17 -9.44 -19.78
C LEU A 89 11.75 -9.14 -21.21
N LEU A 90 10.54 -8.63 -21.37
CA LEU A 90 9.97 -8.14 -22.61
C LEU A 90 9.81 -6.62 -22.49
N ASP A 91 10.37 -5.87 -23.43
CA ASP A 91 10.37 -4.41 -23.42
C ASP A 91 10.14 -3.80 -24.81
N ASP A 92 10.17 -2.49 -24.91
CA ASP A 92 9.93 -1.73 -26.13
C ASP A 92 11.06 -1.88 -27.17
N SER A 93 12.21 -2.39 -26.81
CA SER A 93 13.30 -2.68 -27.76
C SER A 93 12.91 -3.78 -28.76
N LYS A 94 12.06 -4.71 -28.31
CA LYS A 94 11.53 -5.80 -29.11
C LYS A 94 10.06 -5.60 -29.49
N PHE A 95 9.27 -5.00 -28.61
CA PHE A 95 7.83 -4.82 -28.76
C PHE A 95 7.48 -3.33 -28.85
N SER A 96 7.52 -2.75 -30.08
CA SER A 96 7.21 -1.33 -30.28
C SER A 96 5.82 -0.94 -29.79
N GLN A 97 4.86 -1.88 -29.72
CA GLN A 97 3.52 -1.68 -29.16
C GLN A 97 3.51 -1.45 -27.63
N PHE A 98 4.63 -1.68 -26.93
CA PHE A 98 4.79 -1.31 -25.53
C PHE A 98 5.04 0.19 -25.35
N ILE A 99 5.26 0.93 -26.43
CA ILE A 99 5.21 2.39 -26.44
C ILE A 99 3.76 2.81 -26.66
N ILE A 100 3.13 3.31 -25.60
CA ILE A 100 1.72 3.72 -25.62
C ILE A 100 1.66 5.24 -25.79
N HIS A 101 0.98 5.68 -26.85
CA HIS A 101 0.69 7.08 -27.09
C HIS A 101 -0.66 7.46 -26.49
N ASN A 102 -0.70 8.60 -25.78
CA ASN A 102 -1.87 9.10 -25.05
C ASN A 102 -2.46 8.05 -24.10
N PRO A 103 -1.65 7.49 -23.17
CA PRO A 103 -2.12 6.49 -22.24
C PRO A 103 -3.19 7.05 -21.31
N ALA A 104 -4.15 6.21 -20.91
CA ALA A 104 -5.03 6.49 -19.79
C ALA A 104 -4.24 6.29 -18.47
N LEU A 105 -3.59 7.34 -17.99
CA LEU A 105 -2.75 7.27 -16.79
C LEU A 105 -3.59 6.99 -15.54
N TRP A 106 -3.00 6.26 -14.59
CA TRP A 106 -3.54 6.18 -13.24
C TRP A 106 -3.16 7.42 -12.45
N TRP A 107 -4.15 8.00 -11.76
CA TRP A 107 -3.97 9.19 -10.92
C TRP A 107 -4.59 8.99 -9.55
N PRO A 108 -3.99 9.57 -8.51
CA PRO A 108 -4.61 9.61 -7.20
C PRO A 108 -5.81 10.57 -7.19
N ASN A 109 -6.69 10.35 -6.24
CA ASN A 109 -7.89 11.16 -6.05
C ASN A 109 -7.58 12.66 -5.99
N GLY A 110 -8.32 13.44 -6.77
CA GLY A 110 -8.13 14.89 -6.92
C GLY A 110 -7.11 15.30 -7.99
N TYR A 111 -6.43 14.36 -8.67
CA TYR A 111 -5.44 14.64 -9.72
C TYR A 111 -5.85 14.12 -11.10
N GLY A 112 -6.78 13.20 -11.17
CA GLY A 112 -7.30 12.62 -12.40
C GLY A 112 -8.08 11.35 -12.14
N GLN A 113 -8.25 10.54 -13.18
CA GLN A 113 -8.95 9.27 -13.09
C GLN A 113 -7.98 8.14 -12.73
N PRO A 114 -8.34 7.24 -11.82
CA PRO A 114 -7.53 6.06 -11.49
C PRO A 114 -7.71 4.95 -12.54
N ASN A 115 -7.24 5.21 -13.77
CA ASN A 115 -7.41 4.27 -14.86
C ASN A 115 -6.56 3.03 -14.66
N LEU A 116 -7.18 1.87 -14.85
CA LEU A 116 -6.53 0.57 -14.75
C LEU A 116 -6.53 -0.15 -16.11
N TYR A 117 -5.51 -0.95 -16.29
CA TYR A 117 -5.33 -1.87 -17.42
C TYR A 117 -5.33 -3.30 -16.89
N THR A 118 -5.66 -4.23 -17.77
CA THR A 118 -5.49 -5.66 -17.54
C THR A 118 -4.55 -6.25 -18.56
N CYS A 119 -3.74 -7.20 -18.16
CA CYS A 119 -2.93 -8.01 -19.06
C CYS A 119 -3.26 -9.48 -18.84
N GLU A 120 -3.81 -10.12 -19.86
CA GLU A 120 -3.94 -11.58 -19.89
C GLU A 120 -2.69 -12.18 -20.51
N LEU A 121 -2.03 -13.08 -19.79
CA LEU A 121 -0.89 -13.86 -20.26
C LEU A 121 -1.32 -15.32 -20.42
N THR A 122 -0.92 -15.95 -21.53
CA THR A 122 -1.11 -17.38 -21.76
C THR A 122 0.20 -17.97 -22.27
N TYR A 123 0.75 -18.94 -21.58
CA TYR A 123 1.88 -19.73 -22.09
C TYR A 123 1.38 -21.01 -22.72
N MET A 124 1.72 -21.21 -24.00
CA MET A 124 1.27 -22.33 -24.82
C MET A 124 2.41 -23.32 -25.00
N VAL A 125 2.15 -24.61 -24.74
CA VAL A 125 3.06 -25.72 -25.03
C VAL A 125 2.34 -26.69 -25.96
N ASN A 126 2.97 -27.06 -27.05
CA ASN A 126 2.38 -27.99 -28.05
C ASN A 126 0.97 -27.58 -28.51
N GLY A 127 0.72 -26.28 -28.67
CA GLY A 127 -0.58 -25.73 -29.11
C GLY A 127 -1.69 -25.74 -28.04
N LYS A 128 -1.37 -26.12 -26.79
CA LYS A 128 -2.31 -26.08 -25.65
C LYS A 128 -1.87 -25.08 -24.61
N ALA A 129 -2.81 -24.42 -23.95
CA ALA A 129 -2.49 -23.54 -22.83
C ALA A 129 -1.92 -24.37 -21.69
N SER A 130 -0.69 -24.06 -21.27
CA SER A 130 -0.01 -24.64 -20.13
C SER A 130 -0.35 -23.87 -18.86
N ASP A 131 -0.35 -22.53 -18.95
CA ASP A 131 -0.75 -21.65 -17.82
C ASP A 131 -1.34 -20.35 -18.34
N LYS A 132 -2.16 -19.72 -17.48
CA LYS A 132 -2.77 -18.41 -17.73
C LYS A 132 -2.69 -17.56 -16.48
N GLN A 133 -2.36 -16.27 -16.66
CA GLN A 133 -2.31 -15.28 -15.59
C GLN A 133 -3.03 -14.00 -16.05
N ASN A 134 -3.74 -13.37 -15.11
CA ASN A 134 -4.34 -12.06 -15.30
C ASN A 134 -3.71 -11.07 -14.34
N ILE A 135 -3.25 -9.93 -14.85
CA ILE A 135 -2.62 -8.88 -14.07
C ILE A 135 -3.43 -7.61 -14.27
N THR A 136 -3.85 -7.01 -13.17
CA THR A 136 -4.38 -5.63 -13.17
C THR A 136 -3.25 -4.67 -12.79
N PHE A 137 -3.11 -3.57 -13.52
CA PHE A 137 -2.07 -2.57 -13.26
C PHE A 137 -2.52 -1.17 -13.69
N GLY A 138 -1.87 -0.14 -13.17
CA GLY A 138 -2.05 1.23 -13.64
C GLY A 138 -0.80 1.75 -14.33
N ILE A 139 -0.95 2.48 -15.42
CA ILE A 139 0.17 3.19 -16.05
C ILE A 139 0.44 4.45 -15.25
N ARG A 140 1.54 4.48 -14.54
CA ARG A 140 1.97 5.60 -13.70
C ARG A 140 3.48 5.53 -13.46
N GLU A 141 4.05 6.65 -13.04
CA GLU A 141 5.44 6.73 -12.58
C GLU A 141 5.48 7.58 -11.31
N TYR A 142 5.97 6.99 -10.22
CA TYR A 142 6.21 7.70 -8.97
C TYR A 142 7.59 8.36 -8.97
N GLY A 143 7.70 9.44 -8.24
CA GLY A 143 8.95 10.11 -7.94
C GLY A 143 8.88 10.80 -6.60
N SER A 144 10.03 11.16 -6.05
CA SER A 144 10.12 11.91 -4.81
C SER A 144 11.32 12.86 -4.86
N GLU A 145 11.22 13.94 -4.13
CA GLU A 145 12.33 14.89 -3.93
C GLU A 145 12.24 15.50 -2.54
N LEU A 146 13.35 16.00 -2.04
CA LEU A 146 13.39 16.81 -0.83
C LEU A 146 13.39 18.30 -1.22
N VAL A 147 12.37 19.02 -0.74
CA VAL A 147 12.29 20.47 -0.89
C VAL A 147 12.34 21.08 0.52
N ASP A 148 13.34 21.91 0.76
CA ASP A 148 13.62 22.49 2.08
C ASP A 148 13.68 21.43 3.22
N GLY A 149 14.19 20.23 2.87
CA GLY A 149 14.30 19.11 3.79
C GLY A 149 12.99 18.35 4.06
N VAL A 150 11.93 18.64 3.31
CA VAL A 150 10.64 17.94 3.40
C VAL A 150 10.43 17.04 2.17
N LEU A 151 9.94 15.82 2.39
CA LEU A 151 9.60 14.89 1.33
C LEU A 151 8.41 15.42 0.51
N HIS A 152 8.61 15.53 -0.79
CA HIS A 152 7.57 15.79 -1.76
C HIS A 152 7.42 14.60 -2.69
N LEU A 153 6.22 14.07 -2.78
CA LEU A 153 5.89 12.98 -3.71
C LEU A 153 5.43 13.56 -5.05
N LYS A 154 5.77 12.86 -6.11
CA LYS A 154 5.32 13.15 -7.47
C LYS A 154 4.69 11.90 -8.08
N ILE A 155 3.73 12.11 -8.96
CA ILE A 155 3.20 11.06 -9.82
C ILE A 155 3.06 11.58 -11.25
N ASN A 156 3.53 10.83 -12.22
CA ASN A 156 3.50 11.20 -13.64
C ASN A 156 4.10 12.61 -13.89
N GLY A 157 5.12 12.96 -13.12
CA GLY A 157 5.81 14.28 -13.18
C GLY A 157 5.13 15.41 -12.38
N GLU A 158 3.92 15.20 -11.83
CA GLU A 158 3.20 16.23 -11.08
C GLU A 158 3.41 16.05 -9.56
N PRO A 159 3.65 17.13 -8.82
CA PRO A 159 3.71 17.08 -7.38
C PRO A 159 2.34 16.78 -6.77
N VAL A 160 2.32 15.96 -5.71
CA VAL A 160 1.09 15.57 -5.03
C VAL A 160 1.08 16.15 -3.62
N TYR A 161 0.03 16.89 -3.29
CA TYR A 161 -0.28 17.23 -1.92
C TYR A 161 -1.02 16.08 -1.24
N VAL A 162 -0.35 15.43 -0.29
CA VAL A 162 -0.87 14.25 0.39
C VAL A 162 -1.93 14.63 1.42
N LYS A 163 -3.08 13.98 1.33
CA LYS A 163 -4.21 14.08 2.26
C LYS A 163 -4.63 12.68 2.67
N GLY A 164 -4.47 12.35 3.93
CA GLY A 164 -4.75 10.99 4.37
C GLY A 164 -4.57 10.79 5.85
N GLY A 165 -4.39 9.55 6.23
CA GLY A 165 -4.17 9.12 7.59
C GLY A 165 -3.74 7.67 7.66
N ASN A 166 -3.51 7.21 8.89
CA ASN A 166 -3.18 5.82 9.14
C ASN A 166 -4.41 4.92 9.04
N TRP A 167 -4.18 3.73 8.56
CA TRP A 167 -5.13 2.62 8.61
C TRP A 167 -4.57 1.56 9.56
N GLY A 168 -5.22 1.42 10.70
CA GLY A 168 -4.81 0.45 11.72
C GLY A 168 -5.85 -0.65 11.95
N MET A 169 -6.67 -0.98 10.99
CA MET A 169 -7.83 -1.85 11.03
C MET A 169 -9.14 -1.06 11.16
N SER A 170 -10.14 -1.48 10.45
CA SER A 170 -11.39 -0.75 10.33
C SER A 170 -12.52 -1.28 11.20
N GLU A 171 -12.29 -2.40 11.86
CA GLU A 171 -13.34 -3.08 12.60
C GLU A 171 -12.75 -3.90 13.75
N TYR A 172 -13.39 -3.75 14.89
CA TYR A 172 -12.98 -4.36 16.16
C TYR A 172 -12.80 -5.88 16.12
N MET A 173 -13.61 -6.61 15.34
CA MET A 173 -13.47 -8.06 15.19
C MET A 173 -12.59 -8.45 13.98
N LEU A 174 -11.94 -7.50 13.35
CA LEU A 174 -11.08 -7.67 12.18
C LEU A 174 -11.82 -8.24 10.94
N ARG A 175 -13.12 -8.06 10.88
CA ARG A 175 -13.97 -8.49 9.76
C ARG A 175 -13.97 -7.43 8.66
N CYS A 176 -12.92 -7.36 7.92
CA CYS A 176 -12.79 -6.41 6.83
C CYS A 176 -12.27 -7.14 5.60
N ARG A 177 -13.19 -7.65 4.78
CA ARG A 177 -12.90 -8.36 3.54
C ARG A 177 -13.89 -7.92 2.45
N GLY A 178 -13.51 -8.13 1.19
CA GLY A 178 -14.39 -7.93 0.05
C GLY A 178 -15.06 -6.56 -0.01
N GLU A 179 -16.39 -6.54 -0.02
CA GLU A 179 -17.22 -5.33 -0.13
C GLU A 179 -17.00 -4.30 0.99
N GLU A 180 -16.52 -4.71 2.15
CA GLU A 180 -16.19 -3.81 3.25
C GLU A 180 -15.04 -2.87 2.89
N TYR A 181 -14.02 -3.38 2.20
CA TYR A 181 -12.93 -2.54 1.70
C TYR A 181 -13.44 -1.57 0.62
N ASP A 182 -14.23 -2.06 -0.33
CA ASP A 182 -14.78 -1.22 -1.41
C ASP A 182 -15.56 -0.03 -0.84
N LEU A 183 -16.45 -0.28 0.12
CA LEU A 183 -17.22 0.79 0.78
C LEU A 183 -16.32 1.79 1.49
N LYS A 184 -15.36 1.31 2.27
CA LYS A 184 -14.49 2.19 3.07
C LYS A 184 -13.58 3.04 2.21
N LEU A 185 -12.97 2.47 1.18
CA LEU A 185 -12.11 3.22 0.26
C LEU A 185 -12.92 4.20 -0.61
N LYS A 186 -14.16 3.86 -0.97
CA LYS A 186 -15.09 4.79 -1.59
C LYS A 186 -15.35 6.00 -0.69
N LEU A 187 -15.60 5.80 0.60
CA LEU A 187 -15.79 6.89 1.55
C LEU A 187 -14.54 7.77 1.72
N HIS A 188 -13.33 7.17 1.72
CA HIS A 188 -12.08 7.94 1.71
C HIS A 188 -11.96 8.81 0.45
N ASN A 189 -12.32 8.26 -0.71
CA ASN A 189 -12.34 9.03 -1.95
C ASN A 189 -13.33 10.18 -1.88
N GLU A 190 -14.57 9.95 -1.41
CA GLU A 190 -15.60 10.98 -1.24
C GLU A 190 -15.20 12.07 -0.23
N MET A 191 -14.40 11.74 0.79
CA MET A 191 -13.80 12.69 1.72
C MET A 191 -12.56 13.42 1.15
N HIS A 192 -12.25 13.19 -0.11
CA HIS A 192 -11.09 13.77 -0.80
C HIS A 192 -9.72 13.36 -0.24
N PHE A 193 -9.62 12.22 0.41
CA PHE A 193 -8.34 11.62 0.72
C PHE A 193 -7.71 11.02 -0.54
N ASN A 194 -6.39 11.03 -0.59
CA ASN A 194 -5.63 10.47 -1.70
C ASN A 194 -4.49 9.55 -1.24
N MET A 195 -4.33 9.34 0.06
CA MET A 195 -3.34 8.41 0.60
C MET A 195 -3.86 7.77 1.89
N ILE A 196 -3.50 6.52 2.08
CA ILE A 196 -3.59 5.78 3.33
C ILE A 196 -2.20 5.25 3.67
N ARG A 197 -1.79 5.39 4.90
CA ARG A 197 -0.66 4.63 5.43
C ARG A 197 -1.19 3.33 6.03
N ASN A 198 -0.79 2.21 5.46
CA ASN A 198 -1.00 0.88 6.03
C ASN A 198 -0.02 0.72 7.22
N TRP A 199 -0.46 1.26 8.37
CA TRP A 199 0.35 1.34 9.58
C TRP A 199 0.81 -0.04 10.02
N ILE A 200 2.13 -0.18 10.26
CA ILE A 200 2.83 -1.43 10.55
C ILE A 200 2.49 -2.59 9.59
N GLY A 201 2.04 -2.30 8.37
CA GLY A 201 1.68 -3.33 7.40
C GLY A 201 0.54 -4.24 7.86
N SER A 202 -0.38 -3.72 8.69
CA SER A 202 -1.43 -4.52 9.36
C SER A 202 -2.45 -5.12 8.40
N VAL A 203 -2.63 -4.54 7.22
CA VAL A 203 -3.51 -5.07 6.17
C VAL A 203 -2.67 -5.75 5.09
N THR A 204 -3.04 -6.98 4.75
CA THR A 204 -2.39 -7.77 3.71
C THR A 204 -3.38 -8.33 2.68
N ASP A 205 -4.67 -8.02 2.83
CA ASP A 205 -5.74 -8.50 1.95
C ASP A 205 -5.68 -7.85 0.58
N ASP A 206 -5.74 -8.63 -0.50
CA ASP A 206 -5.67 -8.12 -1.87
C ASP A 206 -6.79 -7.12 -2.17
N GLU A 207 -7.99 -7.35 -1.65
CA GLU A 207 -9.15 -6.49 -1.85
C GLU A 207 -8.94 -5.05 -1.32
N PHE A 208 -8.09 -4.87 -0.31
CA PHE A 208 -7.71 -3.54 0.15
C PHE A 208 -6.93 -2.77 -0.93
N TYR A 209 -5.93 -3.41 -1.52
CA TYR A 209 -5.10 -2.78 -2.57
C TYR A 209 -5.87 -2.60 -3.86
N GLU A 210 -6.74 -3.56 -4.23
CA GLU A 210 -7.64 -3.45 -5.39
C GLU A 210 -8.60 -2.27 -5.22
N ALA A 211 -9.17 -2.07 -4.03
CA ALA A 211 -10.01 -0.92 -3.75
C ALA A 211 -9.21 0.40 -3.76
N CYS A 212 -7.98 0.41 -3.25
CA CYS A 212 -7.10 1.57 -3.34
C CYS A 212 -6.78 1.92 -4.80
N ASP A 213 -6.47 0.93 -5.64
CA ASP A 213 -6.26 1.12 -7.07
C ASP A 213 -7.49 1.73 -7.75
N LYS A 214 -8.66 1.17 -7.48
CA LYS A 214 -9.96 1.58 -8.05
C LYS A 214 -10.34 3.01 -7.69
N TYR A 215 -10.11 3.42 -6.45
CA TYR A 215 -10.53 4.73 -5.94
C TYR A 215 -9.45 5.80 -5.97
N GLY A 216 -8.25 5.48 -6.48
CA GLY A 216 -7.15 6.42 -6.55
C GLY A 216 -6.59 6.80 -5.17
N ILE A 217 -6.53 5.86 -4.25
CA ILE A 217 -5.94 6.07 -2.93
C ILE A 217 -4.54 5.49 -2.91
N MET A 218 -3.52 6.34 -2.85
CA MET A 218 -2.14 5.90 -2.70
C MET A 218 -1.94 5.17 -1.37
N VAL A 219 -1.01 4.23 -1.35
CA VAL A 219 -0.65 3.49 -0.14
C VAL A 219 0.82 3.75 0.22
N TRP A 220 1.02 4.21 1.42
CA TRP A 220 2.29 4.14 2.14
C TRP A 220 2.27 2.83 2.91
N ASP A 221 3.11 1.87 2.56
CA ASP A 221 3.04 0.50 3.08
C ASP A 221 4.23 0.18 3.98
N ASP A 222 3.96 0.00 5.28
CA ASP A 222 5.00 -0.37 6.24
C ASP A 222 5.32 -1.87 6.17
N PHE A 223 6.57 -2.23 6.38
CA PHE A 223 6.95 -3.59 6.81
C PHE A 223 6.68 -3.73 8.32
N TRP A 224 6.30 -4.89 8.78
CA TRP A 224 5.72 -5.24 10.10
C TRP A 224 6.58 -4.90 11.34
N LEU A 225 7.28 -3.78 11.35
CA LEU A 225 8.12 -3.32 12.46
C LEU A 225 7.53 -2.09 13.13
N ASN A 226 7.71 -2.01 14.44
CA ASN A 226 7.23 -0.89 15.26
C ASN A 226 8.38 -0.37 16.15
N SER A 227 8.30 0.87 16.54
CA SER A 227 9.27 1.59 17.39
C SER A 227 9.88 0.72 18.48
N ASN A 228 11.19 0.73 18.57
CA ASN A 228 11.95 -0.06 19.53
C ASN A 228 11.83 -1.60 19.38
N SER A 229 11.36 -2.06 18.23
CA SER A 229 11.36 -3.49 17.93
C SER A 229 12.78 -4.05 17.93
N ASN A 230 12.95 -5.21 18.56
CA ASN A 230 14.11 -6.02 18.33
C ASN A 230 14.07 -6.63 16.92
N LEU A 231 15.20 -7.17 16.46
CA LEU A 231 15.16 -8.01 15.28
C LEU A 231 14.16 -9.16 15.48
N PRO A 232 13.42 -9.54 14.43
CA PRO A 232 12.63 -10.77 14.46
C PRO A 232 13.50 -11.98 14.86
N ASP A 233 12.92 -12.96 15.54
CA ASP A 233 13.64 -14.16 15.95
C ASP A 233 14.27 -14.89 14.75
N ASP A 234 13.55 -14.92 13.62
CA ASP A 234 14.06 -15.40 12.33
C ASP A 234 14.08 -14.26 11.31
N VAL A 235 15.21 -13.57 11.25
CA VAL A 235 15.44 -12.43 10.34
C VAL A 235 15.36 -12.85 8.87
N PHE A 236 15.79 -14.07 8.54
CA PHE A 236 15.74 -14.58 7.16
C PHE A 236 14.30 -14.85 6.73
N ALA A 237 13.52 -15.52 7.56
CA ALA A 237 12.11 -15.75 7.28
C ALA A 237 11.34 -14.43 7.16
N PHE A 238 11.63 -13.45 8.02
CA PHE A 238 11.06 -12.10 7.90
C PHE A 238 11.39 -11.47 6.55
N ASN A 239 12.67 -11.50 6.16
CA ASN A 239 13.10 -10.93 4.88
C ASN A 239 12.49 -11.64 3.68
N MET A 240 12.37 -12.96 3.72
CA MET A 240 11.67 -13.71 2.67
C MET A 240 10.19 -13.29 2.55
N ASN A 241 9.52 -13.10 3.67
CA ASN A 241 8.15 -12.59 3.67
C ASN A 241 8.06 -11.16 3.12
N ALA A 242 9.04 -10.31 3.40
CA ALA A 242 9.11 -8.96 2.84
C ALA A 242 9.27 -9.00 1.30
N VAL A 243 10.13 -9.87 0.79
CA VAL A 243 10.28 -10.10 -0.67
C VAL A 243 8.96 -10.56 -1.29
N GLU A 244 8.29 -11.53 -0.67
CA GLU A 244 6.99 -12.02 -1.18
C GLU A 244 5.92 -10.92 -1.14
N LYS A 245 5.88 -10.10 -0.08
CA LYS A 245 5.01 -8.93 -0.01
C LYS A 245 5.25 -7.96 -1.17
N ILE A 246 6.51 -7.62 -1.44
CA ILE A 246 6.86 -6.72 -2.56
C ILE A 246 6.39 -7.32 -3.89
N LYS A 247 6.70 -8.57 -4.16
CA LYS A 247 6.33 -9.26 -5.40
C LYS A 247 4.83 -9.35 -5.61
N ARG A 248 4.08 -9.67 -4.54
CA ARG A 248 2.63 -9.74 -4.56
C ARG A 248 1.99 -8.39 -4.88
N LEU A 249 2.53 -7.30 -4.32
CA LEU A 249 1.89 -5.99 -4.37
C LEU A 249 2.43 -5.05 -5.47
N ARG A 250 3.57 -5.32 -6.07
CA ARG A 250 4.26 -4.41 -7.00
C ARG A 250 3.47 -4.05 -8.26
N ASN A 251 2.48 -4.86 -8.68
CA ASN A 251 1.60 -4.55 -9.80
C ASN A 251 0.52 -3.52 -9.43
N HIS A 252 0.19 -3.36 -8.14
CA HIS A 252 -0.79 -2.37 -7.70
C HIS A 252 -0.31 -0.95 -8.00
N ALA A 253 -1.17 -0.18 -8.64
CA ALA A 253 -0.87 1.21 -8.99
C ALA A 253 -0.77 2.10 -7.75
N CYS A 254 -1.53 1.78 -6.72
CA CYS A 254 -1.68 2.57 -5.50
C CYS A 254 -0.43 2.58 -4.62
N ILE A 255 0.43 1.54 -4.63
CA ILE A 255 1.65 1.54 -3.80
C ILE A 255 2.54 2.71 -4.21
N ALA A 256 2.79 3.62 -3.28
CA ALA A 256 3.58 4.84 -3.52
C ALA A 256 4.91 4.83 -2.77
N VAL A 257 4.93 4.30 -1.55
CA VAL A 257 6.10 4.30 -0.66
C VAL A 257 6.14 2.99 0.12
N TRP A 258 7.33 2.41 0.25
CA TRP A 258 7.65 1.34 1.16
C TRP A 258 8.32 1.88 2.41
N CYS A 259 7.91 1.44 3.60
CA CYS A 259 8.48 1.93 4.86
C CYS A 259 9.01 0.78 5.73
N GLY A 260 10.24 0.93 6.20
CA GLY A 260 10.93 -0.11 6.97
C GLY A 260 10.35 -0.33 8.36
N ASP A 261 10.13 0.75 9.11
CA ASP A 261 9.73 0.69 10.52
C ASP A 261 8.83 1.88 10.88
N ASN A 262 7.87 1.64 11.76
CA ASN A 262 7.11 2.71 12.38
C ASN A 262 7.97 3.43 13.43
N GLU A 263 8.25 4.72 13.21
CA GLU A 263 8.99 5.63 14.10
C GLU A 263 10.45 5.21 14.44
N GLY A 264 10.83 3.96 14.26
CA GLY A 264 12.17 3.44 14.46
C GLY A 264 12.93 3.20 13.17
N TYR A 265 14.08 2.57 13.27
CA TYR A 265 14.84 2.06 12.14
C TYR A 265 14.98 0.54 12.26
N PRO A 266 14.74 -0.22 11.18
CA PRO A 266 15.05 -1.64 11.22
C PRO A 266 16.51 -1.85 11.62
N LEU A 267 16.76 -2.71 12.61
CA LEU A 267 18.13 -2.98 13.07
C LEU A 267 18.95 -3.68 11.99
N PRO A 268 20.26 -3.43 11.92
CA PRO A 268 21.12 -4.17 11.00
C PRO A 268 21.06 -5.69 11.23
N PRO A 269 21.06 -6.52 10.17
CA PRO A 269 21.24 -6.15 8.76
C PRO A 269 19.93 -5.77 8.04
N LEU A 270 18.77 -5.84 8.70
CA LEU A 270 17.46 -5.85 8.10
C LEU A 270 17.14 -4.56 7.31
N ASN A 271 17.53 -3.38 7.81
CA ASN A 271 17.28 -2.13 7.07
C ASN A 271 17.91 -2.16 5.66
N LYS A 272 19.16 -2.63 5.60
CA LYS A 272 19.87 -2.73 4.32
C LYS A 272 19.21 -3.76 3.39
N TRP A 273 18.77 -4.89 3.95
CA TRP A 273 18.11 -5.92 3.16
C TRP A 273 16.78 -5.43 2.59
N LEU A 274 15.95 -4.79 3.38
CA LEU A 274 14.68 -4.23 2.91
C LEU A 274 14.87 -3.17 1.80
N GLU A 275 15.86 -2.30 1.94
CA GLU A 275 16.21 -1.32 0.89
C GLU A 275 16.66 -2.03 -0.40
N GLU A 276 17.53 -3.05 -0.29
CA GLU A 276 18.01 -3.83 -1.42
C GLU A 276 16.86 -4.65 -2.07
N ASP A 277 15.93 -5.16 -1.27
CA ASP A 277 14.78 -5.92 -1.76
C ASP A 277 13.80 -5.03 -2.52
N VAL A 278 13.47 -3.85 -2.01
CA VAL A 278 12.65 -2.87 -2.73
C VAL A 278 13.33 -2.49 -4.05
N ARG A 279 14.63 -2.21 -4.04
CA ARG A 279 15.37 -1.90 -5.26
C ARG A 279 15.37 -3.06 -6.26
N THR A 280 15.47 -4.29 -5.79
CA THR A 280 15.59 -5.49 -6.63
C THR A 280 14.25 -5.95 -7.17
N TYR A 281 13.23 -6.03 -6.30
CA TYR A 281 11.95 -6.66 -6.62
C TYR A 281 10.86 -5.67 -6.98
N ASP A 282 11.04 -4.38 -6.67
CA ASP A 282 10.20 -3.27 -7.15
C ASP A 282 10.93 -2.33 -8.12
N GLY A 283 12.17 -2.66 -8.49
CA GLY A 283 12.97 -1.96 -9.48
C GLY A 283 13.37 -0.54 -9.09
N GLY A 284 13.19 -0.15 -7.84
CA GLY A 284 13.37 1.23 -7.37
C GLY A 284 12.37 2.20 -7.97
N ASP A 285 11.21 1.72 -8.46
CA ASP A 285 10.16 2.55 -9.03
C ASP A 285 9.41 3.33 -7.94
N ARG A 286 9.52 2.88 -6.66
CA ARG A 286 8.96 3.55 -5.49
C ARG A 286 10.05 3.80 -4.45
N ALA A 287 9.84 4.86 -3.66
CA ALA A 287 10.77 5.19 -2.59
C ALA A 287 10.71 4.14 -1.47
N TYR A 288 11.87 3.82 -0.90
CA TYR A 288 11.98 3.17 0.38
C TYR A 288 12.37 4.21 1.44
N HIS A 289 11.60 4.27 2.52
CA HIS A 289 11.92 5.02 3.72
C HIS A 289 12.23 4.05 4.86
N ALA A 290 13.38 4.22 5.51
CA ALA A 290 13.78 3.36 6.62
C ALA A 290 12.81 3.45 7.80
N ASN A 291 12.23 4.63 8.02
CA ASN A 291 11.30 4.90 9.12
C ASN A 291 10.24 5.93 8.74
N SER A 292 9.20 6.03 9.56
CA SER A 292 8.09 6.97 9.37
C SER A 292 8.27 8.30 10.10
N HIS A 293 9.43 8.60 10.67
CA HIS A 293 9.62 9.73 11.59
C HIS A 293 10.61 10.78 11.10
N SER A 294 11.60 10.40 10.30
CA SER A 294 12.74 11.23 9.88
C SER A 294 12.99 11.17 8.37
N ASP A 295 14.13 11.69 7.91
CA ASP A 295 14.60 11.63 6.52
C ASP A 295 13.65 12.31 5.52
N GLY A 296 13.32 13.59 5.81
CA GLY A 296 12.40 14.38 5.00
C GLY A 296 10.96 14.33 5.50
N LEU A 297 10.70 13.57 6.55
CA LEU A 297 9.42 13.55 7.24
C LEU A 297 9.46 14.53 8.44
N SER A 298 8.31 15.09 8.77
CA SER A 298 8.21 16.09 9.86
C SER A 298 7.85 15.47 11.21
N GLY A 299 7.96 14.15 11.30
CA GLY A 299 7.71 13.40 12.51
C GLY A 299 6.26 12.99 12.72
N SER A 300 6.02 12.32 13.83
CA SER A 300 4.74 11.86 14.33
C SER A 300 4.13 12.91 15.27
N GLY A 301 2.81 13.03 15.31
CA GLY A 301 2.09 14.04 16.09
C GLY A 301 1.87 15.38 15.36
N PRO A 302 1.26 16.38 15.98
CA PRO A 302 0.88 16.46 17.40
C PRO A 302 -0.31 15.58 17.78
N TRP A 303 -0.36 15.21 19.05
CA TRP A 303 -1.37 14.32 19.64
C TRP A 303 -2.26 15.07 20.63
N THR A 304 -2.75 16.24 20.23
CA THR A 304 -3.56 17.12 21.09
C THR A 304 -4.74 17.68 20.32
N ASN A 305 -5.85 17.89 21.01
CA ASN A 305 -6.95 18.70 20.52
C ASN A 305 -6.58 20.17 20.66
N SER A 306 -6.54 20.89 19.55
CA SER A 306 -6.26 22.33 19.55
C SER A 306 -7.03 23.01 18.43
N HIS A 307 -7.32 24.28 18.60
CA HIS A 307 -7.93 25.06 17.53
C HIS A 307 -7.08 24.97 16.26
N PRO A 308 -7.66 24.79 15.06
CA PRO A 308 -6.93 24.60 13.80
C PRO A 308 -5.84 25.64 13.58
N ASN A 309 -6.08 26.89 13.92
CA ASN A 309 -5.08 27.96 13.81
C ASN A 309 -3.80 27.67 14.61
N TRP A 310 -3.87 26.96 15.71
CA TRP A 310 -2.70 26.64 16.51
C TRP A 310 -1.68 25.80 15.74
N TYR A 311 -2.14 24.88 14.91
CA TYR A 311 -1.27 24.00 14.11
C TYR A 311 -0.49 24.78 13.05
N PHE A 312 -1.01 25.91 12.56
CA PHE A 312 -0.49 26.63 11.41
C PHE A 312 0.02 28.05 11.67
N THR A 313 -0.14 28.58 12.89
CA THR A 313 0.19 29.99 13.20
C THR A 313 1.67 30.30 13.40
N LYS A 314 2.51 29.32 13.57
CA LYS A 314 3.97 29.52 13.67
C LYS A 314 4.69 28.41 12.92
N ALA A 315 5.02 28.64 11.67
CA ALA A 315 5.98 27.81 10.97
C ALA A 315 7.36 28.00 11.60
N PRO A 316 8.11 26.92 11.82
CA PRO A 316 9.18 26.74 10.85
C PRO A 316 8.92 25.50 10.01
N TYR A 317 9.34 25.58 8.78
CA TYR A 317 9.47 24.47 7.87
C TYR A 317 10.60 23.55 8.30
N GLY A 318 10.49 22.30 7.87
CA GLY A 318 11.58 21.38 7.92
C GLY A 318 11.52 20.37 9.05
N TYR A 319 12.34 19.37 8.89
CA TYR A 319 12.51 18.28 9.82
C TYR A 319 12.86 18.77 11.22
N GLY A 320 12.22 18.21 12.23
CA GLY A 320 12.51 18.49 13.64
C GLY A 320 12.11 19.89 14.10
N ALA A 321 11.74 20.78 13.21
CA ALA A 321 11.39 22.14 13.54
C ALA A 321 9.94 22.24 13.99
N ASN A 322 9.61 21.82 15.19
CA ASN A 322 8.26 21.85 15.73
C ASN A 322 7.41 20.63 15.47
N ILE A 323 7.79 19.53 16.05
CA ILE A 323 6.97 18.29 16.10
C ILE A 323 5.55 18.53 16.64
N THR A 324 5.29 19.70 17.22
CA THR A 324 3.98 20.09 17.75
C THR A 324 3.09 20.83 16.75
N LYS A 325 3.55 21.08 15.50
CA LYS A 325 2.81 21.83 14.48
C LYS A 325 2.49 20.96 13.27
N GLY A 326 1.50 21.35 12.50
CA GLY A 326 1.02 20.62 11.33
C GLY A 326 1.83 20.79 10.04
N TRP A 327 3.04 21.33 10.10
CA TRP A 327 3.86 21.61 8.93
C TRP A 327 4.67 20.42 8.43
N GLY A 328 4.99 20.44 7.14
CA GLY A 328 5.80 19.44 6.48
C GLY A 328 5.02 18.17 6.12
N PHE A 329 5.72 17.05 5.95
CA PHE A 329 5.11 15.76 5.71
C PHE A 329 4.94 15.03 7.05
N ARG A 330 3.73 15.07 7.61
CA ARG A 330 3.36 14.36 8.82
C ARG A 330 2.85 12.97 8.46
N THR A 331 3.46 11.94 9.01
CA THR A 331 3.01 10.56 8.82
C THR A 331 1.87 10.19 9.76
N GLU A 332 1.79 10.91 10.88
CA GLU A 332 0.77 10.73 11.89
C GLU A 332 0.43 12.07 12.53
N ILE A 333 -0.84 12.31 12.72
CA ILE A 333 -1.36 13.46 13.47
C ILE A 333 -2.74 13.07 14.00
N GLY A 334 -3.02 13.37 15.24
CA GLY A 334 -4.35 13.06 15.77
C GLY A 334 -4.46 13.10 17.27
N THR A 335 -5.62 12.66 17.73
CA THR A 335 -5.99 12.54 19.13
C THR A 335 -7.25 11.71 19.24
N ALA A 336 -7.76 11.51 20.47
CA ALA A 336 -9.07 10.95 20.66
C ALA A 336 -10.12 11.79 19.92
N VAL A 337 -10.96 11.13 19.13
CA VAL A 337 -12.01 11.76 18.33
C VAL A 337 -13.38 11.33 18.82
N PHE A 338 -14.37 12.21 18.70
CA PHE A 338 -15.74 11.91 19.00
C PHE A 338 -16.48 11.52 17.70
N THR A 339 -17.39 10.57 17.81
CA THR A 339 -18.21 10.14 16.67
C THR A 339 -19.31 11.17 16.34
N THR A 340 -19.99 11.01 15.21
CA THR A 340 -21.17 11.83 14.90
C THR A 340 -22.27 11.58 15.93
N PHE A 341 -23.12 12.59 16.17
CA PHE A 341 -24.24 12.44 17.11
C PHE A 341 -25.20 11.31 16.68
N ASP A 342 -25.40 11.13 15.39
CA ASP A 342 -26.24 10.03 14.89
C ASP A 342 -25.66 8.64 15.19
N SER A 343 -24.34 8.51 15.14
CA SER A 343 -23.67 7.28 15.58
C SER A 343 -23.69 7.14 17.12
N PHE A 344 -23.47 8.24 17.84
CA PHE A 344 -23.50 8.26 19.30
C PHE A 344 -24.85 7.78 19.85
N LYS A 345 -25.96 8.24 19.30
CA LYS A 345 -27.32 7.81 19.67
C LYS A 345 -27.56 6.30 19.54
N LYS A 346 -26.80 5.62 18.69
CA LYS A 346 -26.99 4.17 18.46
C LYS A 346 -26.45 3.29 19.57
N PHE A 347 -25.48 3.77 20.32
CA PHE A 347 -24.85 2.99 21.39
C PHE A 347 -24.99 3.60 22.79
N MET A 348 -25.36 4.88 22.90
CA MET A 348 -25.52 5.57 24.17
C MET A 348 -27.03 5.78 24.45
N PRO A 349 -27.55 5.27 25.58
CA PRO A 349 -28.93 5.54 25.99
C PRO A 349 -29.19 7.03 26.20
N GLU A 350 -30.35 7.54 25.81
CA GLU A 350 -30.70 8.95 25.88
C GLU A 350 -30.53 9.56 27.27
N LYS A 351 -30.87 8.83 28.31
CA LYS A 351 -30.69 9.25 29.71
C LYS A 351 -29.23 9.49 30.10
N ASP A 352 -28.28 8.92 29.33
CA ASP A 352 -26.85 8.99 29.57
C ASP A 352 -26.12 9.94 28.60
N TRP A 353 -26.84 10.65 27.72
CA TRP A 353 -26.20 11.56 26.77
C TRP A 353 -25.53 12.73 27.47
N TRP A 354 -26.16 13.26 28.50
CA TRP A 354 -25.67 14.42 29.23
C TRP A 354 -26.26 14.52 30.63
N PRO A 355 -25.48 14.92 31.66
CA PRO A 355 -24.04 15.20 31.63
C PRO A 355 -23.22 13.91 31.57
N ARG A 356 -21.90 14.06 31.33
CA ARG A 356 -20.97 12.92 31.38
C ARG A 356 -21.16 12.13 32.68
N ASN A 357 -21.21 10.83 32.53
CA ASN A 357 -21.39 9.87 33.59
C ASN A 357 -20.60 8.59 33.35
N GLU A 358 -20.77 7.57 34.17
CA GLU A 358 -20.05 6.30 34.09
C GLU A 358 -20.22 5.58 32.72
N MET A 359 -21.34 5.80 32.02
CA MET A 359 -21.53 5.22 30.69
C MET A 359 -20.57 5.80 29.66
N TRP A 360 -20.25 7.09 29.75
CA TRP A 360 -19.22 7.71 28.91
C TRP A 360 -17.87 7.06 29.11
N ASP A 361 -17.50 6.77 30.36
CA ASP A 361 -16.21 6.18 30.70
C ASP A 361 -16.07 4.73 30.17
N LYS A 362 -17.18 4.05 29.90
CA LYS A 362 -17.20 2.72 29.29
C LYS A 362 -16.96 2.72 27.77
N HIS A 363 -17.04 3.88 27.10
CA HIS A 363 -16.98 4.02 25.66
C HIS A 363 -15.71 4.72 25.15
N PHE A 364 -14.61 4.57 25.83
CA PHE A 364 -13.30 5.05 25.37
C PHE A 364 -12.33 3.88 25.08
N PHE A 365 -11.26 4.16 24.36
CA PHE A 365 -10.34 3.13 23.90
C PHE A 365 -9.46 2.46 25.00
N GLY A 366 -9.67 2.73 26.24
CA GLY A 366 -8.88 2.12 27.31
C GLY A 366 -7.43 2.62 27.39
N ASN A 367 -6.62 1.93 28.18
CA ASN A 367 -5.29 2.38 28.54
C ASN A 367 -4.21 2.11 27.48
N SER A 368 -4.50 1.32 26.46
CA SER A 368 -3.53 0.95 25.42
C SER A 368 -3.24 2.07 24.44
N ALA A 369 -4.19 2.97 24.21
CA ALA A 369 -3.96 4.16 23.42
C ALA A 369 -3.49 5.29 24.33
N GLY A 370 -2.20 5.51 24.49
CA GLY A 370 -1.59 6.39 25.49
C GLY A 370 -2.14 7.81 25.59
N ASN A 371 -2.86 8.28 24.58
CA ASN A 371 -3.57 9.55 24.58
C ASN A 371 -5.09 9.45 24.78
N ALA A 372 -5.65 8.25 24.78
CA ALA A 372 -7.05 8.05 25.03
C ALA A 372 -7.33 8.02 26.52
N SER A 373 -8.28 8.83 26.96
CA SER A 373 -8.82 8.84 28.32
C SER A 373 -10.24 9.35 28.25
N PRO A 374 -11.08 9.05 29.25
CA PRO A 374 -12.41 9.63 29.34
C PRO A 374 -12.39 11.16 29.28
N ASP A 375 -11.41 11.80 29.93
CA ASP A 375 -11.28 13.26 29.94
C ASP A 375 -10.91 13.81 28.56
N LYS A 376 -10.02 13.18 27.82
CA LYS A 376 -9.69 13.59 26.46
C LYS A 376 -10.83 13.37 25.48
N TYR A 377 -11.53 12.26 25.62
CA TYR A 377 -12.71 11.98 24.80
C TYR A 377 -13.81 13.03 25.04
N PHE A 378 -14.05 13.36 26.30
CA PHE A 378 -15.01 14.38 26.69
C PHE A 378 -14.60 15.77 26.19
N SER A 379 -13.33 16.14 26.32
CA SER A 379 -12.82 17.43 25.86
C SER A 379 -13.00 17.65 24.35
N THR A 380 -13.07 16.57 23.57
CA THR A 380 -13.36 16.64 22.12
C THR A 380 -14.79 17.11 21.86
N VAL A 381 -15.71 16.83 22.76
CA VAL A 381 -17.12 17.24 22.65
C VAL A 381 -17.31 18.70 23.07
N GLU A 382 -16.53 19.16 24.04
CA GLU A 382 -16.61 20.53 24.53
C GLU A 382 -15.91 21.54 23.60
N PHE A 383 -14.99 21.06 22.74
CA PHE A 383 -14.24 21.89 21.82
C PHE A 383 -15.06 22.26 20.58
#